data_cee5d155c505ed01b813c4040644c477
#
_entry.id   cee5d155c505ed01b813c4040644c477
#
_cell.length_a   1.000
_cell.length_b   1.000
_cell.length_c   1.000
_cell.angle_alpha   90.00
_cell.angle_beta   90.00
_cell.angle_gamma   90.00
#
_symmetry.space_group_name_H-M   'P 1'
#
loop_
_entity.id
_entity.type
_entity.pdbx_description
1 polymer ?
#
loop_
_entity_poly.entity_id
_entity_poly.type
_entity_poly.pdbx_seq_one_letter_code
_entity_poly.pdbx_strand_id
1 'polypeptide(L)' 'MVGTYYTAAGPDEEPFVKPGQSVHAGDVIGIIEAMKLMNEVTADCDGTVKEVAAENGTMVEYGQPLVILN' A
#
# COMPACT_ATOMS: atom_id res chain seq x y z
N MET A 1 -4.11 13.76 -5.13
CA MET A 1 -5.20 13.15 -4.36
C MET A 1 -4.73 12.89 -2.94
N VAL A 2 -5.57 13.18 -2.00
CA VAL A 2 -5.25 12.96 -0.59
C VAL A 2 -6.22 11.90 -0.05
N GLY A 3 -5.69 10.96 0.69
CA GLY A 3 -6.51 9.92 1.31
C GLY A 3 -5.79 9.27 2.46
N THR A 4 -6.45 8.33 3.13
CA THR A 4 -5.86 7.59 4.23
C THR A 4 -5.37 6.24 3.73
N TYR A 5 -4.10 5.94 3.97
CA TYR A 5 -3.50 4.69 3.54
C TYR A 5 -3.65 3.61 4.59
N TYR A 6 -4.09 2.43 4.16
CA TYR A 6 -4.21 1.25 5.03
C TYR A 6 -3.33 0.15 4.46
N THR A 7 -2.53 -0.46 5.32
CA THR A 7 -1.63 -1.55 4.94
C THR A 7 -2.34 -2.90 4.88
N ALA A 8 -3.55 -2.98 5.42
CA ALA A 8 -4.33 -4.23 5.48
C ALA A 8 -5.79 -3.94 5.19
N ALA A 9 -6.54 -4.99 4.88
CA ALA A 9 -7.96 -4.87 4.55
C ALA A 9 -8.83 -4.52 5.76
N GLY A 10 -8.35 -4.80 6.96
CA GLY A 10 -9.08 -4.50 8.19
C GLY A 10 -8.16 -4.55 9.39
N PRO A 11 -8.65 -4.14 10.58
CA PRO A 11 -7.79 -4.03 11.78
C PRO A 11 -7.24 -5.36 12.26
N ASP A 12 -7.91 -6.47 12.00
CA ASP A 12 -7.44 -7.79 12.40
C ASP A 12 -6.84 -8.59 11.25
N GLU A 13 -6.68 -7.96 10.08
CA GLU A 13 -6.14 -8.64 8.91
C GLU A 13 -4.63 -8.44 8.82
N GLU A 14 -3.95 -9.40 8.20
CA GLU A 14 -2.53 -9.25 7.95
C GLU A 14 -2.27 -8.18 6.89
N PRO A 15 -1.12 -7.49 6.95
CA PRO A 15 -0.73 -6.55 5.92
C PRO A 15 -0.68 -7.21 4.56
N PHE A 16 -1.03 -6.46 3.51
CA PHE A 16 -0.94 -6.96 2.14
C PHE A 16 0.50 -7.32 1.76
N VAL A 17 1.47 -6.53 2.24
CA VAL A 17 2.88 -6.78 1.95
C VAL A 17 3.72 -6.51 3.19
N LYS A 18 4.87 -7.18 3.26
CA LYS A 18 5.84 -7.02 4.34
C LYS A 18 7.24 -6.88 3.73
N PRO A 19 8.18 -6.22 4.41
CA PRO A 19 9.56 -6.17 3.92
C PRO A 19 10.11 -7.57 3.68
N GLY A 20 10.78 -7.75 2.55
CA GLY A 20 11.33 -9.04 2.14
C GLY A 20 10.40 -9.91 1.30
N GLN A 21 9.15 -9.54 1.18
CA GLN A 21 8.17 -10.28 0.40
C GLN A 21 8.29 -9.95 -1.09
N SER A 22 8.16 -10.96 -1.95
CA SER A 22 8.11 -10.75 -3.39
C SER A 22 6.71 -10.37 -3.83
N VAL A 23 6.61 -9.40 -4.73
CA VAL A 23 5.34 -8.97 -5.32
C VAL A 23 5.44 -8.97 -6.84
N HIS A 24 4.29 -9.06 -7.48
CA HIS A 24 4.19 -9.01 -8.94
C HIS A 24 3.34 -7.80 -9.32
N ALA A 25 3.58 -7.28 -10.52
CA ALA A 25 2.77 -6.18 -11.05
C ALA A 25 1.29 -6.56 -10.97
N GLY A 26 0.47 -5.66 -10.43
CA GLY A 26 -0.96 -5.90 -10.24
C GLY A 26 -1.34 -6.45 -8.87
N ASP A 27 -0.39 -6.90 -8.06
CA ASP A 27 -0.68 -7.33 -6.69
C ASP A 27 -1.13 -6.16 -5.85
N VAL A 28 -2.13 -6.37 -4.99
CA VAL A 28 -2.59 -5.32 -4.08
C VAL A 28 -1.55 -5.11 -2.99
N ILE A 29 -1.12 -3.88 -2.81
CA ILE A 29 -0.10 -3.52 -1.81
C ILE A 29 -0.65 -2.61 -0.72
N GLY A 30 -1.90 -2.19 -0.83
CA GLY A 30 -2.54 -1.38 0.18
C GLY A 30 -3.88 -0.85 -0.31
N ILE A 31 -4.52 -0.06 0.53
CA ILE A 31 -5.79 0.57 0.22
C ILE A 31 -5.70 2.05 0.58
N ILE A 32 -6.25 2.90 -0.28
CA ILE A 32 -6.39 4.32 0.04
C ILE A 32 -7.88 4.64 0.11
N GLU A 33 -8.31 5.15 1.25
CA GLU A 33 -9.66 5.65 1.42
C GLU A 33 -9.68 7.15 1.15
N ALA A 34 -10.48 7.56 0.18
CA ALA A 34 -10.66 8.96 -0.15
C ALA A 34 -12.12 9.19 -0.53
N MET A 35 -12.71 10.25 -0.01
CA MET A 35 -14.08 10.63 -0.35
C MET A 35 -15.09 9.49 -0.20
N LYS A 36 -14.95 8.72 0.89
CA LYS A 36 -15.81 7.58 1.23
C LYS A 36 -15.68 6.40 0.25
N LEU A 37 -14.62 6.38 -0.55
CA LEU A 37 -14.34 5.28 -1.46
C LEU A 37 -13.05 4.60 -1.05
N MET A 38 -13.05 3.27 -1.11
CA MET A 38 -11.87 2.46 -0.83
C MET A 38 -11.25 2.08 -2.17
N ASN A 39 -10.03 2.52 -2.41
CA ASN A 39 -9.31 2.25 -3.66
C ASN A 39 -8.13 1.34 -3.38
N GLU A 40 -8.07 0.22 -4.08
CA GLU A 40 -6.93 -0.68 -3.97
C GLU A 40 -5.74 -0.08 -4.71
N VAL A 41 -4.58 -0.14 -4.07
CA VAL A 41 -3.32 0.27 -4.68
C VAL A 41 -2.58 -0.98 -5.10
N THR A 42 -2.14 -1.03 -6.35
CA THR A 42 -1.46 -2.20 -6.90
C THR A 42 -0.01 -1.86 -7.23
N ALA A 43 0.84 -2.89 -7.23
CA ALA A 43 2.24 -2.74 -7.60
C ALA A 43 2.34 -2.44 -9.10
N ASP A 44 3.26 -1.54 -9.46
CA ASP A 44 3.51 -1.18 -10.86
C ASP A 44 4.41 -2.17 -11.57
N CYS A 45 5.18 -2.93 -10.82
CA CYS A 45 6.17 -3.84 -11.38
C CYS A 45 6.43 -4.99 -10.40
N ASP A 46 7.13 -6.01 -10.89
CA ASP A 46 7.59 -7.11 -10.04
C ASP A 46 8.79 -6.63 -9.22
N GLY A 47 8.92 -7.15 -8.03
CA GLY A 47 10.06 -6.85 -7.20
C GLY A 47 9.92 -7.41 -5.80
N THR A 48 10.91 -7.08 -4.96
CA THR A 48 10.90 -7.45 -3.55
C THR A 48 10.66 -6.20 -2.72
N VAL A 49 9.77 -6.29 -1.74
CA VAL A 49 9.47 -5.15 -0.87
C VAL A 49 10.69 -4.84 -0.02
N LYS A 50 11.25 -3.64 -0.19
CA LYS A 50 12.36 -3.16 0.61
C LYS A 50 11.86 -2.57 1.91
N GLU A 51 10.85 -1.71 1.82
CA GLU A 51 10.20 -1.15 3.00
C GLU A 51 8.78 -0.67 2.64
N VAL A 52 7.94 -0.60 3.66
CA VAL A 52 6.63 0.03 3.55
C VAL A 52 6.82 1.45 4.07
N ALA A 53 6.88 2.41 3.15
CA ALA A 53 7.27 3.79 3.46
C ALA A 53 6.18 4.57 4.18
N ALA A 54 4.91 4.23 3.97
CA ALA A 54 3.79 4.91 4.62
C ALA A 54 3.26 4.04 5.76
N GLU A 55 2.88 4.68 6.86
CA GLU A 55 2.32 3.98 8.00
C GLU A 55 0.83 3.75 7.83
N ASN A 56 0.34 2.66 8.43
CA ASN A 56 -1.08 2.33 8.42
C ASN A 56 -1.89 3.44 9.09
N GLY A 57 -2.96 3.87 8.45
CA GLY A 57 -3.87 4.86 9.02
C GLY A 57 -3.39 6.30 8.88
N THR A 58 -2.35 6.57 8.09
CA THR A 58 -1.86 7.93 7.89
C THR A 58 -2.36 8.50 6.57
N MET A 59 -2.44 9.84 6.52
CA MET A 59 -2.80 10.52 5.28
C MET A 59 -1.63 10.52 4.31
N VAL A 60 -1.93 10.25 3.04
CA VAL A 60 -0.93 10.25 1.98
C VAL A 60 -1.41 11.13 0.83
N GLU A 61 -0.45 11.61 0.03
CA GLU A 61 -0.74 12.46 -1.12
C GLU A 61 -0.38 11.74 -2.41
N TYR A 62 -0.94 12.22 -3.50
CA TYR A 62 -0.64 11.69 -4.83
C TYR A 62 0.88 11.80 -5.10
N GLY A 63 1.46 10.73 -5.55
CA GLY A 63 2.89 10.68 -5.84
C GLY A 63 3.78 10.36 -4.63
N GLN A 64 3.21 10.29 -3.42
CA GLN A 64 3.97 9.94 -2.25
C GLN A 64 4.32 8.43 -2.28
N PRO A 65 5.58 8.05 -2.00
CA PRO A 65 5.92 6.64 -1.92
C PRO A 65 5.16 5.92 -0.80
N LEU A 66 4.57 4.79 -1.13
CA LEU A 66 3.84 3.95 -0.16
C LEU A 66 4.64 2.71 0.18
N VAL A 67 5.16 2.05 -0.86
CA VAL A 67 5.96 0.84 -0.74
C VAL A 67 7.15 1.00 -1.68
N ILE A 68 8.33 0.67 -1.18
CA ILE A 68 9.57 0.75 -1.97
C ILE A 68 9.99 -0.66 -2.34
N LEU A 69 10.20 -0.88 -3.63
CA LEU A 69 10.63 -2.16 -4.17
C LEU A 69 12.09 -2.10 -4.58
N ASN A 70 12.72 -3.23 -4.50
CA ASN A 70 14.07 -3.42 -5.07
C ASN A 70 13.97 -3.95 -6.47
#